data_067ba5abbecc62d97fda196c09e35f26
#
_entry.id   067ba5abbecc62d97fda196c09e35f26
#
_cell.length_a   1.000
_cell.length_b   1.000
_cell.length_c   1.000
_cell.angle_alpha   90.00
_cell.angle_beta   90.00
_cell.angle_gamma   90.00
#
_symmetry.space_group_name_H-M   'P 1'
#
loop_
_entity.id
_entity.type
_entity.pdbx_description
1 polymer ?
#
loop_
_entity_poly.entity_id
_entity_poly.type
_entity_poly.pdbx_seq_one_letter_code
_entity_poly.pdbx_strand_id
1 'polypeptide(L)'
;MNFKELGENLGLEEDEYLELIKLLIETSRADMARIESAAKDENSDEVANRLHSIKGAAGNLGLIEIYNLAKQGEQIARNNALDQLPDIVQGLKTRLNSLAEVAGI
;
A
#
# COMPACT_ATOMS: atom_id res chain seq x y z
N MET A 1 6.17 -7.08 -14.07
CA MET A 1 6.32 -5.64 -13.79
C MET A 1 7.69 -5.18 -14.25
N ASN A 2 7.74 -4.07 -14.96
CA ASN A 2 8.99 -3.55 -15.52
C ASN A 2 9.52 -2.39 -14.65
N PHE A 3 10.36 -2.71 -13.67
CA PHE A 3 10.91 -1.72 -12.74
C PHE A 3 11.80 -0.68 -13.44
N LYS A 4 12.51 -1.08 -14.49
CA LYS A 4 13.34 -0.15 -15.25
C LYS A 4 12.48 0.94 -15.89
N GLU A 5 11.40 0.56 -16.55
CA GLU A 5 10.47 1.49 -17.20
C GLU A 5 9.78 2.39 -16.19
N LEU A 6 9.30 1.82 -15.08
CA LEU A 6 8.65 2.59 -14.02
C LEU A 6 9.62 3.60 -13.40
N GLY A 7 10.86 3.21 -13.19
CA GLY A 7 11.89 4.12 -12.71
C GLY A 7 12.18 5.24 -13.70
N GLU A 8 12.32 4.90 -14.97
CA GLU A 8 12.58 5.88 -16.03
C GLU A 8 11.48 6.95 -16.11
N ASN A 9 10.22 6.55 -15.94
CA ASN A 9 9.10 7.47 -15.93
C ASN A 9 9.20 8.51 -14.79
N LEU A 10 9.95 8.19 -13.73
CA LEU A 10 10.18 9.08 -12.60
C LEU A 10 11.57 9.72 -12.63
N GLY A 11 12.35 9.51 -13.70
CA GLY A 11 13.70 10.02 -13.79
C GLY A 11 14.70 9.28 -12.93
N LEU A 12 14.44 8.01 -12.59
CA LEU A 12 15.26 7.18 -11.71
C LEU A 12 15.92 6.03 -12.46
N GLU A 13 17.10 5.63 -12.00
CA GLU A 13 17.72 4.38 -12.40
C GLU A 13 16.94 3.20 -11.78
N GLU A 14 17.06 2.02 -12.36
CA GLU A 14 16.36 0.83 -11.87
C GLU A 14 16.69 0.53 -10.41
N ASP A 15 17.94 0.59 -10.02
CA ASP A 15 18.37 0.33 -8.64
C ASP A 15 17.85 1.36 -7.65
N GLU A 16 17.76 2.62 -8.05
CA GLU A 16 17.16 3.68 -7.24
C GLU A 16 15.67 3.41 -7.03
N TYR A 17 14.98 3.02 -8.09
CA TYR A 17 13.56 2.68 -8.00
C TYR A 17 13.33 1.47 -7.10
N LEU A 18 14.16 0.43 -7.21
CA LEU A 18 14.07 -0.76 -6.36
C LEU A 18 14.28 -0.44 -4.88
N GLU A 19 15.16 0.49 -4.55
CA GLU A 19 15.33 0.95 -3.16
C GLU A 19 14.05 1.59 -2.62
N LEU A 20 13.36 2.37 -3.44
CA LEU A 20 12.07 2.97 -3.06
C LEU A 20 10.98 1.91 -2.91
N ILE A 21 10.98 0.89 -3.77
CA ILE A 21 10.06 -0.25 -3.65
C ILE A 21 10.28 -0.99 -2.32
N LYS A 22 11.52 -1.25 -1.95
CA LYS A 22 11.86 -1.90 -0.67
C LYS A 22 11.34 -1.09 0.52
N LEU A 23 11.55 0.22 0.48
CA LEU A 23 11.08 1.12 1.53
C LEU A 23 9.54 1.11 1.61
N LEU A 24 8.87 1.18 0.46
CA LEU A 24 7.41 1.11 0.41
C LEU A 24 6.89 -0.19 1.04
N ILE A 25 7.50 -1.32 0.71
CA ILE A 25 7.08 -2.63 1.24
C ILE A 25 7.24 -2.66 2.76
N GLU A 26 8.39 -2.22 3.28
CA GLU A 26 8.65 -2.19 4.72
C GLU A 26 7.67 -1.30 5.46
N THR A 27 7.48 -0.07 4.99
CA THR A 27 6.57 0.89 5.63
C THR A 27 5.12 0.47 5.51
N SER A 28 4.72 -0.09 4.36
CA SER A 28 3.35 -0.56 4.14
C SER A 28 3.02 -1.77 5.02
N ARG A 29 3.96 -2.69 5.21
CA ARG A 29 3.75 -3.84 6.11
C ARG A 29 3.57 -3.39 7.56
N ALA A 30 4.34 -2.40 8.00
CA ALA A 30 4.17 -1.81 9.33
C ALA A 30 2.81 -1.12 9.45
N ASP A 31 2.39 -0.37 8.42
CA ASP A 31 1.08 0.27 8.39
C ASP A 31 -0.05 -0.76 8.39
N MET A 32 0.11 -1.88 7.68
CA MET A 32 -0.89 -2.95 7.66
C MET A 32 -1.13 -3.54 9.05
N ALA A 33 -0.07 -3.75 9.82
CA ALA A 33 -0.21 -4.24 11.20
C ALA A 33 -1.00 -3.25 12.06
N ARG A 34 -0.74 -1.94 11.90
CA ARG A 34 -1.48 -0.88 12.61
C ARG A 34 -2.93 -0.79 12.15
N ILE A 35 -3.18 -0.98 10.86
CA ILE A 35 -4.54 -1.00 10.30
C ILE A 35 -5.36 -2.12 10.94
N GLU A 36 -4.79 -3.32 11.02
CA GLU A 36 -5.48 -4.46 11.62
C GLU A 36 -5.78 -4.23 13.11
N SER A 37 -4.81 -3.68 13.85
CA SER A 37 -5.01 -3.35 15.25
C SER A 37 -6.07 -2.26 15.44
N ALA A 38 -6.00 -1.19 14.66
CA ALA A 38 -6.95 -0.08 14.71
C ALA A 38 -8.36 -0.53 14.32
N ALA A 39 -8.48 -1.43 13.37
CA ALA A 39 -9.78 -1.97 12.95
C ALA A 39 -10.44 -2.79 14.07
N LYS A 40 -9.66 -3.57 14.83
CA LYS A 40 -10.15 -4.29 16.01
C LYS A 40 -10.67 -3.34 17.09
N ASP A 41 -10.03 -2.19 17.23
CA ASP A 41 -10.42 -1.16 18.19
C ASP A 41 -11.51 -0.23 17.63
N GLU A 42 -12.01 -0.50 16.45
CA GLU A 42 -12.99 0.32 15.74
C GLU A 42 -12.54 1.78 15.55
N ASN A 43 -11.22 1.98 15.44
CA ASN A 43 -10.63 3.30 15.23
C ASN A 43 -10.53 3.60 13.73
N SER A 44 -11.64 4.04 13.14
CA SER A 44 -11.74 4.31 11.70
C SER A 44 -10.80 5.41 11.23
N ASP A 45 -10.56 6.43 12.05
CA ASP A 45 -9.66 7.53 11.68
C ASP A 45 -8.22 7.05 11.51
N GLU A 46 -7.73 6.21 12.43
CA GLU A 46 -6.39 5.64 12.31
C GLU A 46 -6.27 4.73 11.10
N VAL A 47 -7.29 3.89 10.84
CA VAL A 47 -7.33 3.04 9.64
C VAL A 47 -7.24 3.90 8.39
N ALA A 48 -8.06 4.95 8.30
CA ALA A 48 -8.08 5.84 7.14
C ALA A 48 -6.74 6.54 6.95
N ASN A 49 -6.13 7.02 8.02
CA ASN A 49 -4.84 7.73 7.96
C ASN A 49 -3.71 6.81 7.47
N ARG A 50 -3.69 5.56 7.92
CA ARG A 50 -2.68 4.59 7.47
C ARG A 50 -2.88 4.22 6.00
N LEU A 51 -4.12 4.02 5.56
CA LEU A 51 -4.42 3.73 4.16
C LEU A 51 -4.11 4.92 3.27
N HIS A 52 -4.34 6.14 3.74
CA HIS A 52 -3.95 7.36 3.01
C HIS A 52 -2.44 7.39 2.77
N SER A 53 -1.65 7.02 3.77
CA SER A 53 -0.19 6.93 3.67
C SER A 53 0.25 5.93 2.60
N ILE A 54 -0.32 4.71 2.62
CA ILE A 54 -0.03 3.67 1.61
C ILE A 54 -0.43 4.16 0.22
N LYS A 55 -1.60 4.76 0.10
CA LYS A 55 -2.10 5.31 -1.16
C LYS A 55 -1.13 6.33 -1.75
N GLY A 56 -0.67 7.28 -0.94
CA GLY A 56 0.26 8.31 -1.39
C GLY A 56 1.59 7.73 -1.88
N ALA A 57 2.16 6.82 -1.11
CA ALA A 57 3.43 6.17 -1.47
C ALA A 57 3.30 5.35 -2.76
N ALA A 58 2.23 4.55 -2.88
CA ALA A 58 1.99 3.74 -4.07
C ALA A 58 1.75 4.59 -5.31
N GLY A 59 0.99 5.68 -5.16
CA GLY A 59 0.72 6.61 -6.26
C GLY A 59 1.99 7.26 -6.77
N ASN A 60 2.88 7.66 -5.87
CA ASN A 60 4.17 8.27 -6.23
C ASN A 60 5.08 7.32 -7.02
N LEU A 61 4.97 6.02 -6.78
CA LEU A 61 5.78 5.01 -7.46
C LEU A 61 5.07 4.38 -8.67
N GLY A 62 3.86 4.81 -8.99
CA GLY A 62 3.11 4.29 -10.14
C GLY A 62 2.50 2.91 -9.93
N LEU A 63 2.33 2.48 -8.68
CA LEU A 63 1.78 1.17 -8.32
C LEU A 63 0.25 1.26 -8.24
N ILE A 64 -0.37 1.23 -9.42
CA ILE A 64 -1.79 1.54 -9.60
C ILE A 64 -2.72 0.63 -8.79
N GLU A 65 -2.44 -0.68 -8.77
CA GLU A 65 -3.31 -1.64 -8.08
C GLU A 65 -3.29 -1.44 -6.56
N ILE A 66 -2.11 -1.21 -5.99
CA ILE A 66 -1.98 -0.91 -4.56
C ILE A 66 -2.63 0.43 -4.24
N TYR A 67 -2.41 1.43 -5.09
CA TYR A 67 -3.05 2.74 -4.98
C TYR A 67 -4.58 2.62 -4.92
N ASN A 68 -5.16 1.88 -5.85
CA ASN A 68 -6.62 1.74 -5.94
C ASN A 68 -7.20 1.01 -4.73
N LEU A 69 -6.55 -0.05 -4.25
CA LEU A 69 -6.99 -0.78 -3.06
C LEU A 69 -6.91 0.09 -1.80
N ALA A 70 -5.81 0.83 -1.64
CA ALA A 70 -5.65 1.73 -0.50
C ALA A 70 -6.69 2.86 -0.54
N LYS A 71 -7.00 3.39 -1.72
CA LYS A 71 -8.03 4.41 -1.91
C LYS A 71 -9.41 3.88 -1.50
N GLN A 72 -9.77 2.67 -1.95
CA GLN A 72 -11.03 2.03 -1.59
C GLN A 72 -11.12 1.83 -0.07
N GLY A 73 -10.04 1.32 0.53
CA GLY A 73 -9.99 1.11 1.98
C GLY A 73 -10.10 2.40 2.77
N GLU A 74 -9.47 3.46 2.30
CA GLU A 74 -9.57 4.78 2.93
C GLU A 74 -11.03 5.27 2.93
N GLN A 75 -11.73 5.15 1.80
CA GLN A 75 -13.14 5.53 1.68
C GLN A 75 -14.02 4.70 2.62
N ILE A 76 -13.79 3.40 2.69
CA ILE A 76 -14.49 2.50 3.61
C ILE A 76 -14.33 2.97 5.06
N ALA A 77 -13.11 3.26 5.46
CA ALA A 77 -12.83 3.73 6.82
C ALA A 77 -13.44 5.11 7.09
N ARG A 78 -13.37 6.03 6.14
CA ARG A 78 -13.98 7.37 6.27
C ARG A 78 -15.50 7.31 6.43
N ASN A 79 -16.12 6.26 5.88
CA ASN A 79 -17.56 6.00 5.99
C ASN A 79 -17.94 5.14 7.20
N ASN A 80 -16.98 4.83 8.07
CA ASN A 80 -17.16 3.95 9.24
C ASN A 80 -17.70 2.56 8.88
N ALA A 81 -17.37 2.06 7.68
CA ALA A 81 -17.83 0.77 7.19
C ALA A 81 -16.74 -0.31 7.35
N LEU A 82 -16.13 -0.41 8.54
CA LEU A 82 -14.99 -1.29 8.80
C LEU A 82 -15.27 -2.77 8.57
N ASP A 83 -16.55 -3.19 8.58
CA ASP A 83 -16.97 -4.55 8.23
C ASP A 83 -16.63 -4.91 6.78
N GLN A 84 -16.45 -3.91 5.91
CA GLN A 84 -16.09 -4.11 4.50
C GLN A 84 -14.58 -4.12 4.28
N LEU A 85 -13.79 -3.86 5.31
CA LEU A 85 -12.34 -3.71 5.21
C LEU A 85 -11.56 -5.02 4.96
N PRO A 86 -11.96 -6.19 5.51
CA PRO A 86 -11.13 -7.40 5.42
C PRO A 86 -10.71 -7.79 4.02
N ASP A 87 -11.56 -7.67 3.03
CA ASP A 87 -11.22 -7.99 1.63
C ASP A 87 -10.15 -7.05 1.08
N ILE A 88 -10.23 -5.76 1.42
CA ILE A 88 -9.23 -4.76 1.02
C ILE A 88 -7.88 -5.08 1.68
N VAL A 89 -7.88 -5.40 2.97
CA VAL A 89 -6.67 -5.76 3.70
C VAL A 89 -6.01 -6.99 3.06
N GLN A 90 -6.80 -8.02 2.75
CA GLN A 90 -6.27 -9.22 2.10
C GLN A 90 -5.71 -8.91 0.72
N GLY A 91 -6.41 -8.10 -0.06
CA GLY A 91 -5.95 -7.66 -1.38
C GLY A 91 -4.62 -6.90 -1.30
N LEU A 92 -4.47 -6.00 -0.35
CA LEU A 92 -3.23 -5.26 -0.13
C LEU A 92 -2.08 -6.19 0.27
N LYS A 93 -2.32 -7.13 1.19
CA LYS A 93 -1.31 -8.12 1.58
C LYS A 93 -0.83 -8.93 0.38
N THR A 94 -1.76 -9.41 -0.43
CA THR A 94 -1.45 -10.20 -1.62
C THR A 94 -0.60 -9.40 -2.60
N ARG A 95 -0.98 -8.13 -2.87
CA ARG A 95 -0.23 -7.28 -3.80
C ARG A 95 1.16 -6.93 -3.26
N LEU A 96 1.28 -6.64 -1.97
CA LEU A 96 2.58 -6.35 -1.36
C LEU A 96 3.50 -7.57 -1.41
N ASN A 97 2.97 -8.76 -1.13
CA ASN A 97 3.75 -10.00 -1.20
C ASN A 97 4.20 -10.29 -2.64
N SER A 98 3.32 -10.11 -3.63
CA SER A 98 3.67 -10.27 -5.04
C SER A 98 4.74 -9.29 -5.47
N LEU A 99 4.64 -8.04 -5.03
CA LEU A 99 5.64 -7.02 -5.32
C LEU A 99 7.00 -7.37 -4.72
N ALA A 100 7.02 -7.82 -3.46
CA ALA A 100 8.24 -8.23 -2.79
C ALA A 100 8.91 -9.40 -3.53
N GLU A 101 8.13 -10.38 -3.97
CA GLU A 101 8.61 -11.54 -4.71
C GLU A 101 9.25 -11.12 -6.03
N VAL A 102 8.59 -10.26 -6.81
CA VAL A 102 9.12 -9.75 -8.09
C VAL A 102 10.37 -8.90 -7.87
N ALA A 103 10.42 -8.14 -6.78
CA ALA A 103 11.57 -7.29 -6.44
C ALA A 103 12.73 -8.08 -5.82
N GLY A 104 12.56 -9.36 -5.52
CA GLY A 104 13.60 -10.19 -4.93
C GLY A 104 13.87 -9.91 -3.45
N ILE A 105 12.84 -9.51 -2.75
CA ILE A 105 12.96 -9.13 -1.33
C ILE A 105 12.43 -10.25 -0.42
#